data_de3a76e7d4cf433d35ba3a755b6f8f69
#
_entry.id   de3a76e7d4cf433d35ba3a755b6f8f69
#
_cell.length_a   1.000
_cell.length_b   1.000
_cell.length_c   1.000
_cell.angle_alpha   90.00
_cell.angle_beta   90.00
_cell.angle_gamma   90.00
#
_symmetry.space_group_name_H-M   'P 1'
#
loop_
_entity.id
_entity.type
_entity.pdbx_description
1 polymer ?
#
loop_
_entity_poly.entity_id
_entity_poly.type
_entity_poly.pdbx_seq_one_letter_code
_entity_poly.pdbx_strand_id
1 'polypeptide(L)'
;WEFGPNDVGLKVGTGVTVNSSGVTVTGVLTATSFKGDGSQLSGIDATAIQTGNTSVQTVDTGSDGHVKMTTEGGERVRVGPAGQIGIGGANYGTTGQVLTSAGSGGAPSWAALPAGGNVIEAEAEGDIAADKCVQIRTDGKVEQIGITTNINTTPATAGNGGYLTNDTVDRLDNRMVYNPDNDTYLATFVRTNGNLDFMIGTPQSNNSISWGYQATVTSSSSITHTSLVYAGNSRYLLAYDDGNNSNTMVKIGKVNSATSVSWSAAVGMDGHNVSRYSCIVALKIADDRVAFCCRAEQNAKWTNGKWGITVGDITSDTAFTYRNSSILSEDPMHGEDFSAAFDSTNNIIFTTWKRQNYHGYCSSVQVASGNSATITTDGVAGDVVMEADSAYHNPDTIYHPGRGKFITTWTRGGNDDLWTKITTINSSTLAISNSSTIDLTGTNTTHDYEHTVSLTLGPGNAVTLYWIEQNKWLYAVTDPNFNGTTLSWSSKVNVAAAYNDYVESCLIFYNPDDPLKRNIFFGETYGNKPTWMPFNTQSLDTNLTDGNHYLGFADQAYTDGQTATIKTVGNTATTLSGLTAGTKYYVQTDGTVGTSVASPSSLAGLAIAPTKLLIREPKSDV
;
A
#
# COMPACT_ATOMS: atom_id res chain seq x y z
N TRP A 1 59.96 69.01 52.73
CA TRP A 1 60.06 68.18 51.52
C TRP A 1 61.50 68.27 51.06
N GLU A 2 62.37 67.30 51.28
CA GLU A 2 63.71 67.24 50.72
C GLU A 2 63.65 66.42 49.41
N PHE A 3 64.00 67.13 48.35
CA PHE A 3 64.23 66.52 47.04
C PHE A 3 65.72 66.45 46.80
N GLY A 4 66.27 65.30 46.47
CA GLY A 4 67.66 65.13 46.12
C GLY A 4 68.04 65.91 44.85
N PRO A 5 69.33 66.21 44.60
CA PRO A 5 69.79 67.14 43.54
C PRO A 5 69.55 66.61 42.10
N ASN A 6 69.05 65.41 41.93
CA ASN A 6 68.70 64.80 40.63
C ASN A 6 67.21 64.40 40.49
N ASP A 7 66.36 64.83 41.44
CA ASP A 7 64.96 64.53 41.37
C ASP A 7 64.31 65.44 40.32
N VAL A 8 63.75 64.85 39.30
CA VAL A 8 62.88 65.50 38.34
C VAL A 8 61.58 65.81 39.09
N GLY A 9 61.58 67.03 39.67
CA GLY A 9 60.70 67.47 40.72
C GLY A 9 59.23 67.22 40.51
N LEU A 10 58.52 66.88 41.61
CA LEU A 10 57.09 66.87 41.72
C LEU A 10 56.49 68.21 41.34
N LYS A 11 55.89 68.33 40.18
CA LYS A 11 55.07 69.49 39.84
C LYS A 11 53.68 69.30 40.39
N VAL A 12 53.39 69.87 41.53
CA VAL A 12 52.05 69.86 42.13
C VAL A 12 51.31 71.13 41.73
N GLY A 13 50.33 71.00 40.87
CA GLY A 13 49.38 72.09 40.59
C GLY A 13 48.27 72.09 41.67
N THR A 14 47.31 73.03 41.54
CA THR A 14 46.20 73.17 42.49
C THR A 14 45.26 71.95 42.59
N GLY A 15 45.40 70.96 41.72
CA GLY A 15 44.59 69.75 41.68
C GLY A 15 45.23 68.52 42.30
N VAL A 16 46.45 68.60 42.93
CA VAL A 16 47.11 67.43 43.57
C VAL A 16 47.41 67.72 45.02
N THR A 17 46.91 66.88 45.91
CA THR A 17 47.24 66.95 47.36
C THR A 17 47.91 65.65 47.75
N VAL A 18 49.07 65.69 48.36
CA VAL A 18 49.81 64.56 48.93
C VAL A 18 49.89 64.73 50.45
N ASN A 19 49.38 63.71 51.18
CA ASN A 19 49.41 63.70 52.64
C ASN A 19 49.62 62.26 53.15
N SER A 20 49.61 62.08 54.47
CA SER A 20 49.83 60.78 55.12
C SER A 20 48.77 59.77 54.76
N SER A 21 47.67 60.18 54.22
CA SER A 21 46.56 59.26 53.77
C SER A 21 46.67 58.92 52.28
N GLY A 22 47.59 59.48 51.52
CA GLY A 22 47.77 59.18 50.12
C GLY A 22 47.89 60.41 49.19
N VAL A 23 47.61 60.25 47.92
CA VAL A 23 47.59 61.26 46.88
C VAL A 23 46.15 61.47 46.42
N THR A 24 45.64 62.68 46.56
CA THR A 24 44.36 63.10 46.03
C THR A 24 44.60 63.94 44.77
N VAL A 25 44.00 63.51 43.65
CA VAL A 25 44.06 64.22 42.37
C VAL A 25 42.65 64.71 41.99
N THR A 26 42.48 66.03 41.87
CA THR A 26 41.25 66.57 41.35
C THR A 26 41.44 66.74 39.84
N GLY A 27 41.01 65.80 39.05
CA GLY A 27 41.20 65.77 37.62
C GLY A 27 41.61 64.35 37.13
N VAL A 28 42.35 64.32 36.00
CA VAL A 28 42.77 63.04 35.38
C VAL A 28 44.15 62.65 35.90
N LEU A 29 44.25 61.40 36.45
CA LEU A 29 45.53 60.78 36.75
C LEU A 29 45.88 59.82 35.59
N THR A 30 46.98 60.09 34.89
CA THR A 30 47.50 59.27 33.82
C THR A 30 48.68 58.48 34.36
N ALA A 31 48.59 57.14 34.38
CA ALA A 31 49.66 56.27 34.76
C ALA A 31 49.76 55.09 33.78
N THR A 32 50.97 54.59 33.54
CA THR A 32 51.18 53.42 32.67
C THR A 32 50.60 52.14 33.30
N SER A 33 50.47 52.08 34.62
CA SER A 33 49.79 50.99 35.36
C SER A 33 49.43 51.45 36.77
N PHE A 34 48.35 50.91 37.29
CA PHE A 34 47.95 50.97 38.67
C PHE A 34 48.11 49.56 39.28
N LYS A 35 48.77 49.40 40.39
CA LYS A 35 48.90 48.13 41.13
C LYS A 35 48.06 48.21 42.40
N GLY A 36 47.16 47.24 42.52
CA GLY A 36 46.24 47.08 43.66
C GLY A 36 45.13 46.17 43.29
N ASP A 37 44.29 45.70 44.26
CA ASP A 37 43.15 44.86 44.02
C ASP A 37 41.96 45.63 43.40
N GLY A 38 42.03 46.94 43.31
CA GLY A 38 40.99 47.81 42.78
C GLY A 38 39.72 47.89 43.68
N SER A 39 39.71 47.29 44.85
CA SER A 39 38.52 47.20 45.72
C SER A 39 38.01 48.56 46.23
N GLN A 40 38.84 49.59 46.20
CA GLN A 40 38.52 50.98 46.63
C GLN A 40 38.31 51.94 45.46
N LEU A 41 38.35 51.42 44.23
CA LEU A 41 38.10 52.28 43.07
C LEU A 41 36.59 52.39 42.85
N SER A 42 36.06 53.60 42.94
CA SER A 42 34.66 53.93 42.60
C SER A 42 34.60 54.71 41.28
N GLY A 43 33.51 54.49 40.52
CA GLY A 43 33.33 55.18 39.23
C GLY A 43 34.09 54.53 38.08
N ILE A 44 34.68 53.33 38.27
CA ILE A 44 35.08 52.50 37.16
C ILE A 44 33.79 51.96 36.50
N ASP A 45 33.71 52.05 35.20
CA ASP A 45 32.67 51.36 34.49
C ASP A 45 32.94 49.84 34.58
N ALA A 46 32.49 49.24 35.70
CA ALA A 46 32.62 47.82 35.98
C ALA A 46 31.63 46.98 35.16
N THR A 47 30.89 47.60 34.24
CA THR A 47 29.90 46.93 33.42
C THR A 47 30.52 46.13 32.29
N ALA A 48 31.81 46.36 31.98
CA ALA A 48 32.49 45.64 30.92
C ALA A 48 33.98 45.40 31.17
N ILE A 49 34.47 44.22 30.86
CA ILE A 49 35.87 43.91 30.59
C ILE A 49 35.99 43.81 29.07
N GLN A 50 36.77 44.71 28.46
CA GLN A 50 36.85 44.84 27.01
C GLN A 50 38.28 44.93 26.49
N THR A 51 38.55 44.23 25.41
CA THR A 51 39.75 44.35 24.59
C THR A 51 39.37 44.35 23.12
N GLY A 52 39.55 45.47 22.41
CA GLY A 52 39.11 45.59 21.04
C GLY A 52 37.59 45.42 20.88
N ASN A 53 37.19 44.47 20.04
CA ASN A 53 35.78 44.10 19.82
C ASN A 53 35.35 42.86 20.58
N THR A 54 36.16 42.44 21.58
CA THR A 54 35.86 41.29 22.48
C THR A 54 35.59 41.82 23.89
N SER A 55 34.46 41.43 24.49
CA SER A 55 34.07 41.91 25.82
C SER A 55 33.26 40.90 26.63
N VAL A 56 33.32 41.03 27.95
CA VAL A 56 32.33 40.49 28.90
C VAL A 56 31.65 41.69 29.56
N GLN A 57 30.33 41.74 29.44
CA GLN A 57 29.53 42.85 29.93
C GLN A 57 28.41 42.38 30.84
N THR A 58 28.16 43.14 31.90
CA THR A 58 26.90 43.09 32.65
C THR A 58 25.95 44.12 32.07
N VAL A 59 24.75 43.70 31.74
CA VAL A 59 23.67 44.58 31.23
C VAL A 59 22.51 44.46 32.21
N ASP A 60 22.05 45.60 32.70
CA ASP A 60 20.86 45.64 33.54
C ASP A 60 19.94 46.75 33.01
N THR A 61 18.85 46.33 32.41
CA THR A 61 17.80 47.19 31.84
C THR A 61 16.50 47.09 32.62
N GLY A 62 16.62 46.81 33.91
CA GLY A 62 15.49 46.65 34.84
C GLY A 62 15.05 45.20 34.97
N SER A 63 14.31 44.64 34.01
CA SER A 63 13.81 43.26 34.07
C SER A 63 14.62 42.24 33.23
N ASP A 64 15.60 42.71 32.47
CA ASP A 64 16.45 41.90 31.59
C ASP A 64 17.93 41.94 31.99
N GLY A 65 18.22 41.82 33.28
CA GLY A 65 19.60 41.70 33.77
C GLY A 65 20.28 40.46 33.21
N HIS A 66 21.43 40.64 32.54
CA HIS A 66 22.18 39.51 31.97
C HIS A 66 23.67 39.81 31.85
N VAL A 67 24.47 38.74 31.80
CA VAL A 67 25.89 38.81 31.44
C VAL A 67 26.03 38.32 30.00
N LYS A 68 26.67 39.12 29.14
CA LYS A 68 26.95 38.73 27.74
C LYS A 68 28.44 38.66 27.45
N MET A 69 28.83 37.71 26.61
CA MET A 69 30.17 37.55 26.08
C MET A 69 30.13 37.80 24.57
N THR A 70 30.98 38.73 24.14
CA THR A 70 31.09 39.15 22.75
C THR A 70 32.48 38.83 22.23
N THR A 71 32.59 38.23 21.06
CA THR A 71 33.86 38.07 20.33
C THR A 71 33.65 38.54 18.89
N GLU A 72 34.64 39.20 18.31
CA GLU A 72 34.58 39.77 16.96
C GLU A 72 33.30 40.63 16.74
N GLY A 73 32.92 41.42 17.76
CA GLY A 73 31.75 42.29 17.72
C GLY A 73 30.40 41.62 17.79
N GLY A 74 30.33 40.27 17.75
CA GLY A 74 29.11 39.49 17.83
C GLY A 74 28.90 38.87 19.21
N GLU A 75 27.70 38.97 19.77
CA GLU A 75 27.36 38.26 20.99
C GLU A 75 27.37 36.74 20.75
N ARG A 76 28.13 36.00 21.56
CA ARG A 76 28.26 34.53 21.43
C ARG A 76 27.49 33.78 22.47
N VAL A 77 27.58 34.23 23.71
CA VAL A 77 26.94 33.60 24.86
C VAL A 77 26.38 34.65 25.80
N ARG A 78 25.24 34.40 26.40
CA ARG A 78 24.74 35.15 27.55
C ARG A 78 24.22 34.25 28.66
N VAL A 79 24.28 34.76 29.88
CA VAL A 79 23.55 34.19 31.02
C VAL A 79 22.38 35.14 31.30
N GLY A 80 21.17 34.69 31.11
CA GLY A 80 19.97 35.50 31.29
C GLY A 80 19.55 35.68 32.74
N PRO A 81 18.48 36.41 33.01
CA PRO A 81 18.09 36.82 34.38
C PRO A 81 17.70 35.65 35.29
N ALA A 82 17.25 34.50 34.74
CA ALA A 82 16.95 33.30 35.49
C ALA A 82 18.10 32.23 35.45
N GLY A 83 19.32 32.65 35.01
CA GLY A 83 20.47 31.76 34.91
C GLY A 83 20.50 30.89 33.63
N GLN A 84 19.57 31.06 32.71
CA GLN A 84 19.53 30.33 31.44
C GLN A 84 20.67 30.77 30.50
N ILE A 85 21.20 29.82 29.74
CA ILE A 85 22.28 30.08 28.77
C ILE A 85 21.66 30.43 27.40
N GLY A 86 21.99 31.60 26.89
CA GLY A 86 21.63 32.03 25.52
C GLY A 86 22.82 31.88 24.58
N ILE A 87 22.58 31.39 23.37
CA ILE A 87 23.60 31.26 22.32
C ILE A 87 23.27 32.23 21.17
N GLY A 88 24.25 33.06 20.81
CA GLY A 88 24.07 34.08 19.76
C GLY A 88 23.00 35.13 20.09
N GLY A 89 22.86 35.49 21.38
CA GLY A 89 21.84 36.41 21.90
C GLY A 89 20.89 35.75 22.88
N ALA A 90 19.63 36.23 22.94
CA ALA A 90 18.60 35.72 23.86
C ALA A 90 17.93 34.39 23.36
N ASN A 91 18.67 33.55 22.66
CA ASN A 91 18.19 32.24 22.25
C ASN A 91 18.49 31.22 23.35
N TYR A 92 17.55 30.98 24.23
CA TYR A 92 17.65 30.05 25.39
C TYR A 92 17.17 28.63 25.11
N GLY A 93 16.79 28.34 23.83
CA GLY A 93 16.15 27.10 23.48
C GLY A 93 14.72 27.00 24.00
N THR A 94 14.12 25.84 23.81
CA THR A 94 12.79 25.46 24.32
C THR A 94 12.90 24.22 25.23
N THR A 95 11.85 23.98 26.02
CA THR A 95 11.83 22.80 26.91
C THR A 95 12.12 21.51 26.14
N GLY A 96 13.06 20.72 26.65
CA GLY A 96 13.46 19.45 26.03
C GLY A 96 14.59 19.55 24.99
N GLN A 97 15.07 20.75 24.68
CA GLN A 97 16.24 20.90 23.82
C GLN A 97 17.55 20.75 24.61
N VAL A 98 18.58 20.29 23.94
CA VAL A 98 19.96 20.20 24.42
C VAL A 98 20.88 21.08 23.60
N LEU A 99 21.95 21.57 24.21
CA LEU A 99 22.99 22.33 23.51
C LEU A 99 23.88 21.36 22.73
N THR A 100 23.84 21.42 21.41
CA THR A 100 24.61 20.58 20.51
C THR A 100 25.81 21.32 19.92
N SER A 101 26.94 20.64 19.83
CA SER A 101 28.15 21.13 19.19
C SER A 101 28.02 21.05 17.66
N ALA A 102 28.40 22.11 16.97
CA ALA A 102 28.53 22.11 15.51
C ALA A 102 30.00 21.87 15.04
N GLY A 103 30.82 21.29 15.89
CA GLY A 103 32.24 21.06 15.62
C GLY A 103 33.07 22.36 15.72
N SER A 104 34.33 22.31 15.25
CA SER A 104 35.28 23.45 15.34
C SER A 104 34.93 24.62 14.43
N GLY A 105 34.08 24.43 13.43
CA GLY A 105 33.73 25.47 12.44
C GLY A 105 32.41 26.20 12.69
N GLY A 106 31.64 25.82 13.72
CA GLY A 106 30.30 26.35 13.95
C GLY A 106 30.01 26.71 15.40
N ALA A 107 29.10 27.65 15.61
CA ALA A 107 28.59 27.94 16.94
C ALA A 107 27.68 26.79 17.41
N PRO A 108 27.69 26.42 18.70
CA PRO A 108 26.72 25.47 19.24
C PRO A 108 25.30 26.02 19.09
N SER A 109 24.32 25.14 19.01
CA SER A 109 22.92 25.50 18.88
C SER A 109 22.04 24.63 19.78
N TRP A 110 20.86 25.17 20.13
CA TRP A 110 19.84 24.39 20.81
C TRP A 110 19.13 23.48 19.78
N ALA A 111 19.15 22.18 19.99
CA ALA A 111 18.51 21.18 19.16
C ALA A 111 17.57 20.30 19.99
N ALA A 112 16.61 19.70 19.34
CA ALA A 112 15.81 18.67 19.99
C ALA A 112 16.76 17.59 20.54
N LEU A 113 16.44 17.08 21.75
CA LEU A 113 17.13 15.90 22.26
C LEU A 113 17.00 14.81 21.20
N PRO A 114 18.08 14.24 20.67
CA PRO A 114 17.96 13.07 19.83
C PRO A 114 17.07 12.06 20.55
N ALA A 115 16.11 11.47 19.82
CA ALA A 115 15.19 10.52 20.43
C ALA A 115 16.01 9.54 21.28
N GLY A 116 15.82 9.62 22.61
CA GLY A 116 16.66 8.91 23.57
C GLY A 116 16.43 7.41 23.43
N GLY A 117 17.45 6.73 22.97
CA GLY A 117 17.46 5.31 22.72
C GLY A 117 18.53 5.00 21.68
N ASN A 118 19.03 3.80 21.67
CA ASN A 118 19.94 3.35 20.63
C ASN A 118 19.19 3.31 19.30
N VAL A 119 19.69 4.02 18.30
CA VAL A 119 19.24 3.91 16.92
C VAL A 119 20.37 3.35 16.07
N ILE A 120 20.03 2.67 15.01
CA ILE A 120 20.93 2.18 13.98
C ILE A 120 20.50 2.81 12.67
N GLU A 121 21.44 3.26 11.87
CA GLU A 121 21.23 3.74 10.51
C GLU A 121 21.81 2.72 9.51
N ALA A 122 21.01 2.31 8.54
CA ALA A 122 21.42 1.42 7.47
C ALA A 122 20.58 1.65 6.22
N GLU A 123 21.10 1.26 5.06
CA GLU A 123 20.37 1.33 3.79
C GLU A 123 19.16 0.40 3.80
N ALA A 124 18.00 0.90 3.40
CA ALA A 124 16.79 0.10 3.25
C ALA A 124 16.86 -0.75 1.99
N GLU A 125 16.55 -2.02 2.11
CA GLU A 125 16.26 -2.92 1.00
C GLU A 125 14.75 -3.10 0.90
N GLY A 126 14.19 -2.51 -0.13
CA GLY A 126 12.74 -2.38 -0.28
C GLY A 126 12.12 -1.29 0.59
N ASP A 127 10.83 -1.06 0.39
CA ASP A 127 10.07 -0.06 1.14
C ASP A 127 9.85 -0.54 2.58
N ILE A 128 10.09 0.32 3.55
CA ILE A 128 9.85 0.08 4.97
C ILE A 128 8.78 1.05 5.46
N ALA A 129 7.69 0.55 6.00
CA ALA A 129 6.65 1.41 6.57
C ALA A 129 7.01 1.84 8.01
N ALA A 130 6.49 3.00 8.45
CA ALA A 130 6.72 3.51 9.80
C ALA A 130 6.28 2.52 10.88
N ASP A 131 7.07 2.42 11.96
CA ASP A 131 6.83 1.55 13.13
C ASP A 131 6.62 0.06 12.80
N LYS A 132 7.14 -0.41 11.66
CA LYS A 132 7.21 -1.85 11.35
C LYS A 132 8.48 -2.47 11.92
N CYS A 133 8.37 -3.76 12.24
CA CYS A 133 9.53 -4.56 12.65
C CYS A 133 10.53 -4.68 11.51
N VAL A 134 11.80 -4.50 11.82
CA VAL A 134 12.90 -4.47 10.86
C VAL A 134 13.97 -5.47 11.26
N GLN A 135 14.56 -6.14 10.29
CA GLN A 135 15.70 -7.02 10.46
C GLN A 135 16.92 -6.54 9.66
N ILE A 136 18.09 -7.01 10.10
CA ILE A 136 19.33 -6.86 9.34
C ILE A 136 19.51 -8.04 8.39
N ARG A 137 19.97 -7.74 7.18
CA ARG A 137 20.35 -8.71 6.17
C ARG A 137 21.85 -9.05 6.26
N THR A 138 22.26 -10.12 5.61
CA THR A 138 23.66 -10.55 5.56
C THR A 138 24.58 -9.59 4.77
N ASP A 139 23.99 -8.72 3.94
CA ASP A 139 24.68 -7.67 3.19
C ASP A 139 24.82 -6.36 3.97
N GLY A 140 24.30 -6.30 5.21
CA GLY A 140 24.34 -5.14 6.11
C GLY A 140 23.23 -4.14 5.87
N LYS A 141 22.36 -4.35 4.92
CA LYS A 141 21.14 -3.54 4.72
C LYS A 141 20.05 -3.96 5.69
N VAL A 142 19.00 -3.15 5.79
CA VAL A 142 17.83 -3.43 6.62
C VAL A 142 16.59 -3.55 5.76
N GLU A 143 15.71 -4.46 6.14
CA GLU A 143 14.43 -4.68 5.47
C GLU A 143 13.30 -4.84 6.47
N GLN A 144 12.08 -4.50 6.05
CA GLN A 144 10.88 -4.75 6.86
C GLN A 144 10.68 -6.26 7.01
N ILE A 145 10.45 -6.71 8.25
CA ILE A 145 9.99 -8.08 8.47
C ILE A 145 8.57 -8.19 7.94
N GLY A 146 8.36 -9.20 7.14
CA GLY A 146 7.07 -9.45 6.52
C GLY A 146 7.00 -10.86 5.95
N ILE A 147 5.88 -11.15 5.36
CA ILE A 147 5.68 -12.40 4.66
C ILE A 147 6.18 -12.20 3.23
N THR A 148 7.19 -12.94 2.85
CA THR A 148 7.57 -13.08 1.46
C THR A 148 6.78 -14.22 0.85
N THR A 149 6.24 -13.95 -0.32
CA THR A 149 5.57 -14.97 -1.09
C THR A 149 6.61 -15.70 -1.93
N ASN A 150 6.96 -16.90 -1.52
CA ASN A 150 7.71 -17.81 -2.38
C ASN A 150 6.73 -18.71 -3.13
N ILE A 151 6.93 -18.88 -4.43
CA ILE A 151 6.25 -19.97 -5.13
C ILE A 151 6.82 -21.29 -4.62
N ASN A 152 5.94 -22.13 -4.14
CA ASN A 152 6.30 -23.51 -3.88
C ASN A 152 6.70 -24.17 -5.20
N THR A 153 7.97 -24.54 -5.32
CA THR A 153 8.49 -25.34 -6.43
C THR A 153 7.99 -26.80 -6.39
N THR A 154 7.36 -27.18 -5.29
CA THR A 154 6.67 -28.48 -5.16
C THR A 154 5.22 -28.25 -5.53
N PRO A 155 4.62 -29.04 -6.43
CA PRO A 155 3.20 -28.95 -6.73
C PRO A 155 2.43 -28.96 -5.42
N ALA A 156 1.56 -27.97 -5.22
CA ALA A 156 0.67 -27.99 -4.08
C ALA A 156 -0.09 -29.32 -4.13
N THR A 157 -0.09 -30.06 -3.04
CA THR A 157 -1.03 -31.17 -2.91
C THR A 157 -2.40 -30.52 -3.08
N ALA A 158 -3.05 -30.79 -4.21
CA ALA A 158 -4.40 -30.34 -4.44
C ALA A 158 -5.20 -30.68 -3.20
N GLY A 159 -5.77 -29.69 -2.53
CA GLY A 159 -6.68 -29.93 -1.42
C GLY A 159 -7.82 -30.82 -1.92
N ASN A 160 -8.66 -31.30 -1.02
CA ASN A 160 -9.84 -32.10 -1.37
C ASN A 160 -10.81 -31.24 -2.21
N GLY A 161 -10.47 -31.01 -3.47
CA GLY A 161 -11.36 -30.44 -4.47
C GLY A 161 -12.41 -31.45 -4.91
N GLY A 162 -13.40 -31.01 -5.62
CA GLY A 162 -14.48 -31.87 -6.11
C GLY A 162 -15.41 -31.15 -7.06
N TYR A 163 -16.43 -31.83 -7.47
CA TYR A 163 -17.53 -31.20 -8.18
C TYR A 163 -18.40 -30.43 -7.18
N LEU A 164 -18.79 -29.18 -7.56
CA LEU A 164 -19.80 -28.43 -6.80
C LEU A 164 -21.15 -29.17 -6.81
N THR A 165 -21.50 -29.68 -7.98
CA THR A 165 -22.72 -30.48 -8.20
C THR A 165 -22.44 -31.57 -9.21
N ASN A 166 -23.28 -32.59 -9.23
CA ASN A 166 -23.28 -33.62 -10.30
C ASN A 166 -24.08 -33.19 -11.54
N ASP A 167 -24.73 -32.02 -11.48
CA ASP A 167 -25.44 -31.47 -12.63
C ASP A 167 -24.43 -31.00 -13.69
N THR A 168 -24.78 -31.13 -14.95
CA THR A 168 -24.02 -30.58 -16.05
C THR A 168 -24.31 -29.09 -16.18
N VAL A 169 -23.27 -28.30 -16.46
CA VAL A 169 -23.34 -26.84 -16.59
C VAL A 169 -23.03 -26.38 -18.03
N ASP A 170 -23.43 -25.19 -18.35
CA ASP A 170 -23.06 -24.52 -19.59
C ASP A 170 -21.69 -23.83 -19.43
N ARG A 171 -20.86 -23.88 -20.46
CA ARG A 171 -19.42 -23.60 -20.43
C ARG A 171 -19.01 -22.19 -20.06
N LEU A 172 -19.86 -21.19 -20.16
CA LEU A 172 -19.39 -19.83 -20.27
C LEU A 172 -19.57 -18.98 -19.01
N ASP A 173 -20.26 -19.46 -17.97
CA ASP A 173 -20.82 -18.55 -17.00
C ASP A 173 -20.73 -18.96 -15.54
N ASN A 174 -19.69 -19.71 -15.21
CA ASN A 174 -19.40 -20.03 -13.81
C ASN A 174 -18.69 -18.85 -13.15
N ARG A 175 -19.20 -18.39 -12.01
CA ARG A 175 -18.60 -17.29 -11.24
C ARG A 175 -18.51 -17.66 -9.77
N MET A 176 -17.45 -17.17 -9.12
CA MET A 176 -17.26 -17.30 -7.68
C MET A 176 -16.74 -16.00 -7.10
N VAL A 177 -17.23 -15.62 -5.93
CA VAL A 177 -16.71 -14.48 -5.16
C VAL A 177 -16.67 -14.81 -3.68
N TYR A 178 -15.74 -14.18 -2.98
CA TYR A 178 -15.60 -14.27 -1.53
C TYR A 178 -16.36 -13.14 -0.85
N ASN A 179 -16.94 -13.45 0.32
CA ASN A 179 -17.59 -12.51 1.19
C ASN A 179 -16.81 -12.38 2.51
N PRO A 180 -16.10 -11.27 2.73
CA PRO A 180 -15.30 -11.07 3.93
C PRO A 180 -16.14 -10.84 5.20
N ASP A 181 -17.40 -10.44 5.09
CA ASP A 181 -18.25 -10.15 6.25
C ASP A 181 -18.62 -11.41 7.03
N ASN A 182 -18.62 -12.57 6.40
CA ASN A 182 -19.04 -13.81 7.03
C ASN A 182 -18.18 -15.03 6.64
N ASP A 183 -17.01 -14.77 6.04
CA ASP A 183 -16.04 -15.81 5.63
C ASP A 183 -16.68 -16.93 4.80
N THR A 184 -17.34 -16.55 3.69
CA THR A 184 -17.98 -17.50 2.79
C THR A 184 -17.65 -17.22 1.34
N TYR A 185 -17.72 -18.26 0.51
CA TYR A 185 -17.71 -18.14 -0.95
C TYR A 185 -19.12 -18.32 -1.48
N LEU A 186 -19.49 -17.51 -2.47
CA LEU A 186 -20.68 -17.73 -3.29
C LEU A 186 -20.24 -18.14 -4.68
N ALA A 187 -20.65 -19.32 -5.11
CA ALA A 187 -20.48 -19.81 -6.46
C ALA A 187 -21.83 -19.78 -7.19
N THR A 188 -21.84 -19.26 -8.41
CA THR A 188 -22.99 -19.34 -9.32
C THR A 188 -22.60 -20.08 -10.58
N PHE A 189 -23.53 -20.83 -11.15
CA PHE A 189 -23.34 -21.60 -12.38
C PHE A 189 -24.64 -21.78 -13.12
N VAL A 190 -24.55 -21.85 -14.44
CA VAL A 190 -25.71 -22.08 -15.32
C VAL A 190 -25.76 -23.56 -15.68
N ARG A 191 -26.87 -24.21 -15.35
CA ARG A 191 -27.09 -25.61 -15.76
C ARG A 191 -27.47 -25.72 -17.24
N THR A 192 -27.22 -26.86 -17.85
CA THR A 192 -27.60 -27.13 -19.26
C THR A 192 -29.08 -27.01 -19.53
N ASN A 193 -29.93 -27.00 -18.48
CA ASN A 193 -31.36 -26.69 -18.62
C ASN A 193 -31.66 -25.17 -18.60
N GLY A 194 -30.63 -24.34 -18.54
CA GLY A 194 -30.70 -22.89 -18.53
C GLY A 194 -30.95 -22.24 -17.16
N ASN A 195 -31.12 -23.00 -16.09
CA ASN A 195 -31.29 -22.45 -14.76
C ASN A 195 -29.97 -21.90 -14.22
N LEU A 196 -30.03 -20.72 -13.65
CA LEU A 196 -28.91 -20.14 -12.89
C LEU A 196 -29.03 -20.54 -11.43
N ASP A 197 -28.11 -21.34 -10.97
CA ASP A 197 -28.05 -21.84 -9.60
C ASP A 197 -26.90 -21.20 -8.81
N PHE A 198 -26.95 -21.35 -7.49
CA PHE A 198 -25.87 -20.95 -6.59
C PHE A 198 -25.60 -22.00 -5.50
N MET A 199 -24.39 -21.93 -4.96
CA MET A 199 -23.99 -22.63 -3.73
C MET A 199 -23.16 -21.71 -2.84
N ILE A 200 -23.24 -21.94 -1.52
CA ILE A 200 -22.38 -21.25 -0.54
C ILE A 200 -21.32 -22.23 -0.07
N GLY A 201 -20.06 -21.78 -0.08
CA GLY A 201 -18.93 -22.52 0.45
C GLY A 201 -18.40 -21.89 1.73
N THR A 202 -18.25 -22.65 2.79
CA THR A 202 -17.63 -22.20 4.05
C THR A 202 -16.22 -22.78 4.14
N PRO A 203 -15.18 -21.93 4.21
CA PRO A 203 -13.80 -22.37 4.41
C PRO A 203 -13.63 -23.20 5.68
N GLN A 204 -12.79 -24.23 5.62
CA GLN A 204 -12.48 -25.12 6.74
C GLN A 204 -10.99 -25.03 7.09
N SER A 205 -10.63 -25.26 8.34
CA SER A 205 -9.24 -25.21 8.83
C SER A 205 -8.30 -26.24 8.18
N ASN A 206 -8.82 -27.30 7.59
CA ASN A 206 -8.07 -28.35 6.89
C ASN A 206 -7.81 -28.04 5.41
N ASN A 207 -7.90 -26.79 5.01
CA ASN A 207 -7.73 -26.32 3.63
C ASN A 207 -8.81 -26.81 2.63
N SER A 208 -9.97 -27.25 3.13
CA SER A 208 -11.13 -27.59 2.29
C SER A 208 -12.19 -26.48 2.34
N ILE A 209 -13.18 -26.57 1.47
CA ILE A 209 -14.40 -25.75 1.50
C ILE A 209 -15.58 -26.70 1.67
N SER A 210 -16.38 -26.46 2.68
CA SER A 210 -17.65 -27.16 2.86
C SER A 210 -18.73 -26.45 2.06
N TRP A 211 -19.18 -27.04 0.98
CA TRP A 211 -20.25 -26.50 0.15
C TRP A 211 -21.61 -26.85 0.73
N GLY A 212 -22.44 -25.83 0.85
CA GLY A 212 -23.78 -25.95 1.41
C GLY A 212 -24.86 -26.20 0.35
N TYR A 213 -26.05 -25.76 0.65
CA TYR A 213 -27.26 -25.99 -0.13
C TYR A 213 -27.21 -25.34 -1.52
N GLN A 214 -27.49 -26.13 -2.56
CA GLN A 214 -27.71 -25.65 -3.93
C GLN A 214 -29.16 -25.17 -4.07
N ALA A 215 -29.35 -23.99 -4.67
CA ALA A 215 -30.65 -23.46 -5.00
C ALA A 215 -30.63 -22.64 -6.28
N THR A 216 -31.80 -22.46 -6.88
CA THR A 216 -31.97 -21.71 -8.11
C THR A 216 -32.17 -20.22 -7.82
N VAL A 217 -31.36 -19.37 -8.44
CA VAL A 217 -31.49 -17.90 -8.43
C VAL A 217 -32.63 -17.48 -9.35
N THR A 218 -32.67 -18.06 -10.55
CA THR A 218 -33.71 -17.82 -11.55
C THR A 218 -33.79 -18.98 -12.51
N SER A 219 -35.00 -19.25 -12.98
CA SER A 219 -35.27 -20.26 -14.00
C SER A 219 -35.45 -19.56 -15.35
N SER A 220 -34.58 -19.87 -16.29
CA SER A 220 -34.64 -19.42 -17.68
C SER A 220 -34.10 -20.56 -18.54
N SER A 221 -34.46 -20.62 -19.80
CA SER A 221 -33.94 -21.65 -20.70
C SER A 221 -32.73 -21.16 -21.53
N SER A 222 -32.21 -19.97 -21.27
CA SER A 222 -31.16 -19.39 -22.12
C SER A 222 -30.40 -18.26 -21.42
N ILE A 223 -29.75 -18.56 -20.29
CA ILE A 223 -28.78 -17.63 -19.68
C ILE A 223 -27.45 -17.86 -20.35
N THR A 224 -26.86 -16.79 -20.91
CA THR A 224 -25.63 -16.88 -21.71
C THR A 224 -24.43 -16.13 -21.12
N HIS A 225 -24.66 -15.15 -20.26
CA HIS A 225 -23.60 -14.37 -19.63
C HIS A 225 -23.98 -14.02 -18.20
N THR A 226 -23.07 -14.27 -17.27
CA THR A 226 -23.25 -13.88 -15.88
C THR A 226 -22.05 -13.08 -15.37
N SER A 227 -22.27 -12.24 -14.40
CA SER A 227 -21.20 -11.60 -13.63
C SER A 227 -21.65 -11.43 -12.20
N LEU A 228 -20.80 -11.85 -11.27
CA LEU A 228 -21.08 -11.83 -9.86
C LEU A 228 -20.03 -10.99 -9.15
N VAL A 229 -20.45 -10.08 -8.27
CA VAL A 229 -19.55 -9.27 -7.46
C VAL A 229 -20.05 -9.17 -6.02
N TYR A 230 -19.14 -9.22 -5.06
CA TYR A 230 -19.43 -8.85 -3.68
C TYR A 230 -19.51 -7.32 -3.59
N ALA A 231 -20.64 -6.79 -3.13
CA ALA A 231 -20.93 -5.36 -3.16
C ALA A 231 -20.81 -4.67 -1.78
N GLY A 232 -20.42 -5.41 -0.74
CA GLY A 232 -20.37 -4.92 0.63
C GLY A 232 -21.61 -5.30 1.46
N ASN A 233 -21.52 -5.17 2.78
CA ASN A 233 -22.63 -5.41 3.71
C ASN A 233 -23.30 -6.78 3.56
N SER A 234 -22.54 -7.84 3.35
CA SER A 234 -22.98 -9.22 3.05
C SER A 234 -23.91 -9.33 1.85
N ARG A 235 -23.75 -8.44 0.88
CA ARG A 235 -24.54 -8.40 -0.36
C ARG A 235 -23.71 -8.72 -1.57
N TYR A 236 -24.34 -9.43 -2.48
CA TYR A 236 -23.82 -9.69 -3.82
C TYR A 236 -24.69 -8.99 -4.86
N LEU A 237 -24.10 -8.61 -5.97
CA LEU A 237 -24.82 -8.23 -7.14
C LEU A 237 -24.51 -9.19 -8.27
N LEU A 238 -25.54 -9.82 -8.79
CA LEU A 238 -25.48 -10.76 -9.89
C LEU A 238 -26.17 -10.14 -11.11
N ALA A 239 -25.37 -9.91 -12.15
CA ALA A 239 -25.90 -9.54 -13.48
C ALA A 239 -25.94 -10.79 -14.36
N TYR A 240 -26.96 -10.92 -15.17
CA TYR A 240 -27.11 -12.03 -16.12
C TYR A 240 -27.89 -11.61 -17.37
N ASP A 241 -27.51 -12.19 -18.50
CA ASP A 241 -28.22 -12.02 -19.77
C ASP A 241 -29.24 -13.16 -19.94
N ASP A 242 -30.52 -12.83 -19.95
CA ASP A 242 -31.60 -13.76 -20.24
C ASP A 242 -31.90 -13.72 -21.75
N GLY A 243 -31.24 -14.59 -22.49
CA GLY A 243 -31.35 -14.65 -23.94
C GLY A 243 -32.77 -14.89 -24.47
N ASN A 244 -33.65 -15.56 -23.71
CA ASN A 244 -35.04 -15.78 -24.11
C ASN A 244 -35.86 -14.51 -24.09
N ASN A 245 -35.61 -13.64 -23.13
CA ASN A 245 -36.34 -12.37 -22.98
C ASN A 245 -35.59 -11.22 -23.62
N SER A 246 -34.38 -11.46 -24.15
CA SER A 246 -33.48 -10.43 -24.69
C SER A 246 -33.20 -9.28 -23.69
N ASN A 247 -33.07 -9.61 -22.41
CA ASN A 247 -32.91 -8.67 -21.32
C ASN A 247 -31.71 -9.01 -20.48
N THR A 248 -30.97 -7.98 -20.08
CA THR A 248 -29.92 -8.13 -19.07
C THR A 248 -30.43 -7.62 -17.73
N MET A 249 -30.45 -8.49 -16.77
CA MET A 249 -31.06 -8.29 -15.48
C MET A 249 -30.01 -8.31 -14.36
N VAL A 250 -30.32 -7.65 -13.26
CA VAL A 250 -29.56 -7.74 -12.02
C VAL A 250 -30.44 -8.21 -10.88
N LYS A 251 -29.85 -8.98 -9.97
CA LYS A 251 -30.44 -9.37 -8.69
C LYS A 251 -29.48 -9.10 -7.56
N ILE A 252 -30.02 -8.70 -6.42
CA ILE A 252 -29.26 -8.57 -5.17
C ILE A 252 -29.42 -9.85 -4.38
N GLY A 253 -28.30 -10.48 -4.01
CA GLY A 253 -28.25 -11.61 -3.08
C GLY A 253 -27.81 -11.12 -1.71
N LYS A 254 -28.60 -11.39 -0.67
CA LYS A 254 -28.24 -11.13 0.72
C LYS A 254 -27.96 -12.44 1.42
N VAL A 255 -26.75 -12.60 1.96
CA VAL A 255 -26.42 -13.77 2.77
C VAL A 255 -27.08 -13.63 4.14
N ASN A 256 -27.91 -14.60 4.48
CA ASN A 256 -28.58 -14.66 5.77
C ASN A 256 -27.88 -15.63 6.74
N SER A 257 -27.23 -16.65 6.19
CA SER A 257 -26.46 -17.67 6.92
C SER A 257 -25.53 -18.41 5.96
N ALA A 258 -24.67 -19.26 6.49
CA ALA A 258 -23.78 -20.13 5.70
C ALA A 258 -24.52 -21.06 4.70
N THR A 259 -25.85 -21.16 4.77
CA THR A 259 -26.66 -22.04 3.91
C THR A 259 -27.83 -21.32 3.25
N SER A 260 -27.92 -20.00 3.34
CA SER A 260 -29.10 -19.25 2.86
C SER A 260 -28.73 -17.89 2.28
N VAL A 261 -29.19 -17.65 1.05
CA VAL A 261 -29.17 -16.34 0.38
C VAL A 261 -30.59 -15.98 -0.01
N SER A 262 -31.02 -14.78 0.34
CA SER A 262 -32.24 -14.18 -0.19
C SER A 262 -31.93 -13.39 -1.45
N TRP A 263 -32.65 -13.65 -2.54
CA TRP A 263 -32.50 -12.93 -3.81
C TRP A 263 -33.65 -11.94 -4.03
N SER A 264 -33.31 -10.73 -4.45
CA SER A 264 -34.29 -9.71 -4.82
C SER A 264 -35.08 -10.11 -6.09
N ALA A 265 -36.17 -9.39 -6.38
CA ALA A 265 -36.74 -9.39 -7.72
C ALA A 265 -35.67 -8.93 -8.75
N ALA A 266 -35.74 -9.46 -9.97
CA ALA A 266 -34.87 -9.03 -11.05
C ALA A 266 -35.28 -7.64 -11.56
N VAL A 267 -34.29 -6.78 -11.84
CA VAL A 267 -34.49 -5.45 -12.44
C VAL A 267 -33.53 -5.27 -13.62
N GLY A 268 -33.88 -4.43 -14.58
CA GLY A 268 -33.01 -4.14 -15.72
C GLY A 268 -31.69 -3.49 -15.26
N MET A 269 -30.57 -3.93 -15.79
CA MET A 269 -29.23 -3.45 -15.43
C MET A 269 -29.06 -1.94 -15.65
N ASP A 270 -29.67 -1.40 -16.69
CA ASP A 270 -29.63 0.01 -17.08
C ASP A 270 -30.92 0.79 -16.75
N GLY A 271 -31.77 0.23 -15.90
CA GLY A 271 -33.08 0.78 -15.57
C GLY A 271 -34.18 0.47 -16.58
N HIS A 272 -33.91 -0.32 -17.63
CA HIS A 272 -34.88 -0.79 -18.61
C HIS A 272 -34.91 -2.33 -18.65
N ASN A 273 -36.11 -2.88 -18.68
CA ASN A 273 -36.28 -4.35 -18.70
C ASN A 273 -36.33 -4.93 -20.12
N VAL A 274 -35.82 -4.20 -21.11
CA VAL A 274 -35.83 -4.60 -22.53
C VAL A 274 -34.47 -4.42 -23.21
N SER A 275 -33.48 -3.97 -22.45
CA SER A 275 -32.11 -3.78 -22.97
C SER A 275 -31.29 -5.03 -22.75
N ARG A 276 -30.56 -5.45 -23.77
CA ARG A 276 -29.66 -6.60 -23.71
C ARG A 276 -28.22 -6.16 -23.81
N TYR A 277 -27.40 -6.68 -22.89
CA TYR A 277 -25.95 -6.53 -22.87
C TYR A 277 -25.30 -7.90 -22.73
N SER A 278 -24.13 -8.08 -23.29
CA SER A 278 -23.32 -9.28 -23.15
C SER A 278 -21.92 -8.96 -22.64
N CYS A 279 -21.11 -9.95 -22.41
CA CYS A 279 -19.72 -9.78 -21.99
C CYS A 279 -19.62 -8.86 -20.76
N ILE A 280 -20.30 -9.23 -19.68
CA ILE A 280 -20.47 -8.37 -18.50
C ILE A 280 -19.32 -8.59 -17.52
N VAL A 281 -18.63 -7.50 -17.13
CA VAL A 281 -17.72 -7.48 -15.96
C VAL A 281 -18.29 -6.55 -14.92
N ALA A 282 -18.66 -7.07 -13.77
CA ALA A 282 -19.12 -6.29 -12.63
C ALA A 282 -17.95 -5.96 -11.71
N LEU A 283 -17.79 -4.69 -11.36
CA LEU A 283 -16.73 -4.18 -10.50
C LEU A 283 -17.36 -3.44 -9.31
N LYS A 284 -17.00 -3.81 -8.09
CA LYS A 284 -17.32 -3.01 -6.91
C LYS A 284 -16.47 -1.74 -6.93
N ILE A 285 -17.10 -0.57 -7.04
CA ILE A 285 -16.40 0.72 -7.03
C ILE A 285 -16.56 1.48 -5.70
N ALA A 286 -17.54 1.13 -4.91
CA ALA A 286 -17.72 1.54 -3.51
C ALA A 286 -18.64 0.53 -2.83
N ASP A 287 -18.81 0.64 -1.50
CA ASP A 287 -19.87 -0.10 -0.84
C ASP A 287 -21.22 0.29 -1.45
N ASP A 288 -22.00 -0.73 -1.79
CA ASP A 288 -23.31 -0.58 -2.42
C ASP A 288 -23.32 0.07 -3.82
N ARG A 289 -22.15 0.28 -4.45
CA ARG A 289 -22.05 0.81 -5.80
C ARG A 289 -21.24 -0.12 -6.70
N VAL A 290 -21.81 -0.43 -7.86
CA VAL A 290 -21.22 -1.35 -8.82
C VAL A 290 -21.21 -0.71 -10.21
N ALA A 291 -20.10 -0.91 -10.93
CA ALA A 291 -19.97 -0.61 -12.34
C ALA A 291 -20.04 -1.90 -13.15
N PHE A 292 -20.76 -1.89 -14.27
CA PHE A 292 -20.81 -2.97 -15.24
C PHE A 292 -20.16 -2.48 -16.54
N CYS A 293 -19.02 -3.05 -16.88
CA CYS A 293 -18.43 -2.90 -18.19
C CYS A 293 -19.04 -3.98 -19.09
N CYS A 294 -19.60 -3.62 -20.23
CA CYS A 294 -20.41 -4.53 -21.04
C CYS A 294 -20.50 -4.11 -22.51
N ARG A 295 -20.81 -5.09 -23.35
CA ARG A 295 -21.08 -4.88 -24.77
C ARG A 295 -22.59 -4.73 -25.00
N ALA A 296 -22.97 -3.72 -25.75
CA ALA A 296 -24.37 -3.51 -26.16
C ALA A 296 -24.82 -4.55 -27.17
N GLU A 297 -25.98 -5.13 -26.96
CA GLU A 297 -26.62 -6.07 -27.88
C GLU A 297 -27.89 -5.46 -28.50
N GLN A 298 -29.06 -5.57 -27.86
CA GLN A 298 -30.33 -5.06 -28.35
C GLN A 298 -30.93 -4.06 -27.37
N ASN A 299 -31.58 -3.02 -27.94
CA ASN A 299 -32.28 -2.00 -27.15
C ASN A 299 -31.44 -1.36 -26.04
N ALA A 300 -30.11 -1.54 -26.08
CA ALA A 300 -29.18 -0.99 -25.09
C ALA A 300 -29.10 0.54 -25.19
N LYS A 301 -28.53 1.16 -24.18
CA LYS A 301 -28.31 2.63 -24.11
C LYS A 301 -27.44 3.17 -25.25
N TRP A 302 -26.67 2.31 -25.90
CA TRP A 302 -25.82 2.63 -27.06
C TRP A 302 -25.97 1.60 -28.17
N THR A 303 -25.41 1.92 -29.33
CA THR A 303 -25.53 1.09 -30.52
C THR A 303 -24.93 -0.31 -30.33
N ASN A 304 -25.56 -1.33 -30.90
CA ASN A 304 -25.13 -2.72 -30.84
C ASN A 304 -23.64 -2.90 -31.19
N GLY A 305 -22.98 -3.77 -30.45
CA GLY A 305 -21.57 -4.11 -30.60
C GLY A 305 -20.60 -3.17 -29.90
N LYS A 306 -21.03 -1.98 -29.47
CA LYS A 306 -20.17 -1.02 -28.76
C LYS A 306 -19.91 -1.43 -27.32
N TRP A 307 -18.73 -1.07 -26.84
CA TRP A 307 -18.30 -1.27 -25.46
C TRP A 307 -18.65 -0.06 -24.61
N GLY A 308 -19.17 -0.31 -23.41
CA GLY A 308 -19.57 0.78 -22.52
C GLY A 308 -19.62 0.39 -21.05
N ILE A 309 -19.97 1.35 -20.22
CA ILE A 309 -20.10 1.21 -18.78
C ILE A 309 -21.48 1.65 -18.31
N THR A 310 -22.02 0.91 -17.36
CA THR A 310 -23.25 1.26 -16.62
C THR A 310 -22.96 1.21 -15.13
N VAL A 311 -23.41 2.23 -14.37
CA VAL A 311 -23.22 2.32 -12.93
C VAL A 311 -24.57 2.32 -12.24
N GLY A 312 -24.66 1.57 -11.13
CA GLY A 312 -25.84 1.53 -10.29
C GLY A 312 -25.52 1.31 -8.81
N ASP A 313 -26.50 1.63 -7.98
CA ASP A 313 -26.42 1.52 -6.52
C ASP A 313 -27.40 0.48 -5.97
N ILE A 314 -26.95 -0.25 -4.96
CA ILE A 314 -27.80 -1.04 -4.12
C ILE A 314 -28.33 -0.11 -3.03
N THR A 315 -29.63 0.20 -3.05
CA THR A 315 -30.25 1.13 -2.10
C THR A 315 -30.90 0.41 -0.91
N SER A 316 -31.09 -0.90 -1.03
CA SER A 316 -31.54 -1.80 0.04
C SER A 316 -31.23 -3.26 -0.33
N ASP A 317 -31.50 -4.20 0.55
CA ASP A 317 -31.33 -5.65 0.27
C ASP A 317 -32.18 -6.16 -0.90
N THR A 318 -33.13 -5.35 -1.39
CA THR A 318 -34.05 -5.72 -2.47
C THR A 318 -34.14 -4.69 -3.60
N ALA A 319 -33.42 -3.57 -3.52
CA ALA A 319 -33.56 -2.47 -4.49
C ALA A 319 -32.22 -2.08 -5.10
N PHE A 320 -32.14 -2.19 -6.40
CA PHE A 320 -31.06 -1.67 -7.25
C PHE A 320 -31.55 -0.47 -8.03
N THR A 321 -30.75 0.58 -8.09
CA THR A 321 -31.08 1.82 -8.81
C THR A 321 -29.98 2.12 -9.82
N TYR A 322 -30.34 2.13 -11.10
CA TYR A 322 -29.48 2.63 -12.16
C TYR A 322 -29.14 4.12 -11.93
N ARG A 323 -27.90 4.50 -12.20
CA ARG A 323 -27.43 5.88 -12.05
C ARG A 323 -27.03 6.53 -13.36
N ASN A 324 -26.08 5.92 -14.08
CA ASN A 324 -25.52 6.51 -15.28
C ASN A 324 -24.92 5.46 -16.21
N SER A 325 -24.68 5.83 -17.46
CA SER A 325 -23.97 5.00 -18.44
C SER A 325 -23.19 5.87 -19.43
N SER A 326 -22.12 5.32 -19.99
CA SER A 326 -21.31 5.95 -21.03
C SER A 326 -20.73 4.93 -21.98
N ILE A 327 -20.50 5.34 -23.23
CA ILE A 327 -19.75 4.54 -24.20
C ILE A 327 -18.27 4.67 -23.87
N LEU A 328 -17.55 3.56 -23.91
CA LEU A 328 -16.09 3.48 -23.76
C LEU A 328 -15.38 3.35 -25.11
N SER A 329 -16.05 2.78 -26.12
CA SER A 329 -15.55 2.69 -27.48
C SER A 329 -16.68 2.82 -28.50
N GLU A 330 -16.46 3.64 -29.53
CA GLU A 330 -17.37 3.77 -30.67
C GLU A 330 -17.24 2.59 -31.65
N ASP A 331 -16.12 1.88 -31.63
CA ASP A 331 -15.88 0.74 -32.50
C ASP A 331 -16.46 -0.56 -31.91
N PRO A 332 -17.02 -1.43 -32.74
CA PRO A 332 -17.57 -2.69 -32.28
C PRO A 332 -16.51 -3.62 -31.71
N MET A 333 -16.82 -4.21 -30.58
CA MET A 333 -16.04 -5.27 -29.97
C MET A 333 -16.22 -6.59 -30.74
N HIS A 334 -15.16 -7.40 -30.81
CA HIS A 334 -15.20 -8.73 -31.39
C HIS A 334 -15.15 -9.81 -30.30
N GLY A 335 -16.12 -10.70 -30.32
CA GLY A 335 -16.14 -11.85 -29.42
C GLY A 335 -16.33 -11.47 -27.95
N GLU A 336 -15.78 -12.30 -27.07
CA GLU A 336 -15.89 -12.21 -25.61
C GLU A 336 -14.53 -11.86 -24.94
N ASP A 337 -13.54 -11.50 -25.74
CA ASP A 337 -12.20 -11.16 -25.27
C ASP A 337 -12.17 -9.75 -24.65
N PHE A 338 -12.35 -9.68 -23.34
CA PHE A 338 -12.36 -8.43 -22.58
C PHE A 338 -11.97 -8.66 -21.12
N SER A 339 -11.48 -7.62 -20.47
CA SER A 339 -11.25 -7.58 -19.03
C SER A 339 -11.36 -6.14 -18.51
N ALA A 340 -11.58 -6.00 -17.20
CA ALA A 340 -11.61 -4.71 -16.55
C ALA A 340 -11.13 -4.80 -15.10
N ALA A 341 -10.45 -3.76 -14.63
CA ALA A 341 -10.00 -3.63 -13.25
C ALA A 341 -10.23 -2.22 -12.71
N PHE A 342 -10.29 -2.08 -11.40
CA PHE A 342 -10.63 -0.82 -10.72
C PHE A 342 -9.50 -0.34 -9.80
N ASP A 343 -9.07 0.89 -10.01
CA ASP A 343 -8.22 1.66 -9.10
C ASP A 343 -9.09 2.40 -8.08
N SER A 344 -9.17 1.85 -6.87
CA SER A 344 -9.96 2.43 -5.78
C SER A 344 -9.38 3.73 -5.22
N THR A 345 -8.11 4.04 -5.47
CA THR A 345 -7.44 5.26 -5.00
C THR A 345 -7.88 6.47 -5.82
N ASN A 346 -7.93 6.31 -7.14
CA ASN A 346 -8.26 7.40 -8.07
C ASN A 346 -9.67 7.27 -8.68
N ASN A 347 -10.43 6.23 -8.31
CA ASN A 347 -11.74 5.89 -8.87
C ASN A 347 -11.71 5.69 -10.40
N ILE A 348 -10.67 5.02 -10.90
CA ILE A 348 -10.45 4.77 -12.31
C ILE A 348 -10.74 3.30 -12.63
N ILE A 349 -11.57 3.05 -13.61
CA ILE A 349 -11.74 1.75 -14.24
C ILE A 349 -10.91 1.73 -15.52
N PHE A 350 -10.08 0.71 -15.65
CA PHE A 350 -9.34 0.42 -16.86
C PHE A 350 -9.92 -0.82 -17.51
N THR A 351 -10.17 -0.72 -18.82
CA THR A 351 -10.77 -1.80 -19.60
C THR A 351 -9.90 -2.16 -20.79
N THR A 352 -9.89 -3.43 -21.14
CA THR A 352 -9.21 -3.97 -22.32
C THR A 352 -10.16 -4.87 -23.09
N TRP A 353 -10.12 -4.82 -24.43
CA TRP A 353 -10.98 -5.63 -25.28
C TRP A 353 -10.39 -5.84 -26.66
N LYS A 354 -10.91 -6.83 -27.39
CA LYS A 354 -10.59 -7.08 -28.80
C LYS A 354 -11.61 -6.40 -29.72
N ARG A 355 -11.13 -5.71 -30.74
CA ARG A 355 -11.96 -5.18 -31.85
C ARG A 355 -12.16 -6.19 -32.97
N GLN A 356 -13.05 -5.85 -33.92
CA GLN A 356 -13.29 -6.68 -35.11
C GLN A 356 -12.06 -6.89 -36.00
N ASN A 357 -11.04 -6.05 -35.88
CA ASN A 357 -9.75 -6.24 -36.55
C ASN A 357 -8.81 -7.20 -35.79
N TYR A 358 -9.30 -7.83 -34.72
CA TYR A 358 -8.56 -8.76 -33.83
C TYR A 358 -7.44 -8.13 -33.02
N HIS A 359 -7.26 -6.82 -33.06
CA HIS A 359 -6.29 -6.12 -32.21
C HIS A 359 -6.84 -5.89 -30.82
N GLY A 360 -5.93 -5.82 -29.83
CA GLY A 360 -6.24 -5.43 -28.45
C GLY A 360 -6.28 -3.92 -28.28
N TYR A 361 -7.29 -3.43 -27.61
CA TYR A 361 -7.48 -2.01 -27.29
C TYR A 361 -7.74 -1.84 -25.80
N CYS A 362 -7.54 -0.63 -25.31
CA CYS A 362 -7.85 -0.28 -23.91
C CYS A 362 -8.36 1.14 -23.81
N SER A 363 -9.13 1.41 -22.76
CA SER A 363 -9.51 2.76 -22.35
C SER A 363 -9.58 2.89 -20.83
N SER A 364 -9.60 4.13 -20.36
CA SER A 364 -9.75 4.47 -18.95
C SER A 364 -10.98 5.35 -18.74
N VAL A 365 -11.63 5.15 -17.61
CA VAL A 365 -12.81 5.91 -17.23
C VAL A 365 -12.77 6.21 -15.75
N GLN A 366 -13.07 7.44 -15.37
CA GLN A 366 -13.19 7.83 -13.97
C GLN A 366 -14.66 7.89 -13.57
N VAL A 367 -14.99 7.27 -12.45
CA VAL A 367 -16.34 7.25 -11.88
C VAL A 367 -16.33 8.03 -10.58
N ALA A 368 -17.04 9.17 -10.56
CA ALA A 368 -17.14 9.97 -9.34
C ALA A 368 -17.91 9.24 -8.23
N SER A 369 -17.46 9.41 -7.01
CA SER A 369 -18.07 8.83 -5.80
C SER A 369 -19.36 9.53 -5.36
N GLY A 370 -19.76 10.63 -6.01
CA GLY A 370 -20.95 11.41 -5.64
C GLY A 370 -22.29 10.76 -6.03
N ASN A 371 -23.40 11.34 -5.56
CA ASN A 371 -24.77 10.81 -5.75
C ASN A 371 -25.19 10.66 -7.23
N SER A 372 -24.58 11.39 -8.17
CA SER A 372 -24.89 11.32 -9.60
C SER A 372 -24.10 10.27 -10.37
N ALA A 373 -23.10 9.62 -9.73
CA ALA A 373 -22.16 8.70 -10.37
C ALA A 373 -21.69 9.24 -11.74
N THR A 374 -21.14 10.45 -11.74
CA THR A 374 -20.61 11.07 -12.96
C THR A 374 -19.52 10.19 -13.56
N ILE A 375 -19.64 9.88 -14.83
CA ILE A 375 -18.67 9.10 -15.59
C ILE A 375 -17.89 10.08 -16.46
N THR A 376 -16.58 10.13 -16.27
CA THR A 376 -15.66 10.89 -17.12
C THR A 376 -14.82 9.90 -17.92
N THR A 377 -14.91 9.91 -19.21
CA THR A 377 -14.11 9.08 -20.11
C THR A 377 -12.87 9.84 -20.58
N ASP A 378 -11.82 9.13 -20.98
CA ASP A 378 -10.59 9.67 -21.57
C ASP A 378 -10.79 10.35 -22.93
N GLY A 379 -12.03 10.45 -23.36
CA GLY A 379 -12.45 10.95 -24.67
C GLY A 379 -12.58 9.81 -25.67
N VAL A 380 -13.79 9.63 -26.15
CA VAL A 380 -14.23 8.56 -27.08
C VAL A 380 -13.44 8.52 -28.39
N ALA A 381 -12.54 9.46 -28.62
CA ALA A 381 -11.83 9.64 -29.91
C ALA A 381 -10.51 8.87 -30.05
N GLY A 382 -10.09 8.11 -29.04
CA GLY A 382 -8.76 7.48 -29.07
C GLY A 382 -8.61 6.27 -28.20
N ASP A 383 -9.29 5.16 -28.53
CA ASP A 383 -8.93 3.87 -27.94
C ASP A 383 -7.44 3.63 -28.13
N VAL A 384 -6.73 3.42 -27.03
CA VAL A 384 -5.29 3.17 -27.08
C VAL A 384 -5.05 1.73 -27.49
N VAL A 385 -4.16 1.53 -28.48
CA VAL A 385 -3.79 0.19 -28.92
C VAL A 385 -3.00 -0.49 -27.80
N MET A 386 -3.53 -1.59 -27.29
CA MET A 386 -2.83 -2.48 -26.37
C MET A 386 -1.91 -3.44 -27.14
N GLU A 387 -2.42 -4.02 -28.23
CA GLU A 387 -1.71 -4.93 -29.10
C GLU A 387 -2.14 -4.72 -30.56
N ALA A 388 -1.15 -4.51 -31.46
CA ALA A 388 -1.38 -4.21 -32.86
C ALA A 388 -1.45 -5.46 -33.75
N ASP A 389 -1.02 -6.60 -33.26
CA ASP A 389 -1.12 -7.86 -33.98
C ASP A 389 -2.52 -8.48 -33.84
N SER A 390 -2.96 -9.18 -34.87
CA SER A 390 -4.32 -9.73 -35.02
C SER A 390 -4.61 -10.95 -34.13
N ALA A 391 -4.16 -10.94 -32.89
CA ALA A 391 -4.12 -12.15 -32.10
C ALA A 391 -4.32 -11.92 -30.59
N TYR A 392 -5.14 -10.94 -30.23
CA TYR A 392 -5.45 -10.62 -28.84
C TYR A 392 -6.61 -11.50 -28.34
N HIS A 393 -6.34 -12.41 -27.39
CA HIS A 393 -7.32 -13.34 -26.85
C HIS A 393 -7.24 -13.44 -25.32
N ASN A 394 -8.37 -13.72 -24.70
CA ASN A 394 -8.50 -14.03 -23.27
C ASN A 394 -7.73 -13.07 -22.36
N PRO A 395 -7.92 -11.74 -22.46
CA PRO A 395 -7.23 -10.82 -21.58
C PRO A 395 -7.71 -10.97 -20.14
N ASP A 396 -6.77 -10.86 -19.20
CA ASP A 396 -7.08 -10.66 -17.80
C ASP A 396 -6.29 -9.47 -17.26
N THR A 397 -6.95 -8.66 -16.44
CA THR A 397 -6.41 -7.38 -15.97
C THR A 397 -6.63 -7.24 -14.48
N ILE A 398 -5.57 -6.86 -13.77
CA ILE A 398 -5.65 -6.51 -12.34
C ILE A 398 -5.13 -5.09 -12.11
N TYR A 399 -5.55 -4.49 -11.01
CA TYR A 399 -4.97 -3.27 -10.47
C TYR A 399 -4.05 -3.61 -9.30
N HIS A 400 -2.84 -3.07 -9.30
CA HIS A 400 -1.85 -3.23 -8.23
C HIS A 400 -1.83 -1.97 -7.34
N PRO A 401 -2.47 -1.97 -6.16
CA PRO A 401 -2.66 -0.76 -5.35
C PRO A 401 -1.36 -0.19 -4.81
N GLY A 402 -0.40 -1.05 -4.42
CA GLY A 402 0.90 -0.61 -3.89
C GLY A 402 1.79 0.11 -4.90
N ARG A 403 1.53 -0.05 -6.21
CA ARG A 403 2.32 0.61 -7.28
C ARG A 403 1.47 1.54 -8.17
N GLY A 404 0.16 1.58 -7.97
CA GLY A 404 -0.74 2.40 -8.79
C GLY A 404 -0.70 2.03 -10.28
N LYS A 405 -0.62 0.73 -10.59
CA LYS A 405 -0.48 0.21 -11.95
C LYS A 405 -1.55 -0.81 -12.28
N PHE A 406 -1.94 -0.85 -13.55
CA PHE A 406 -2.69 -1.96 -14.09
C PHE A 406 -1.75 -2.93 -14.80
N ILE A 407 -2.01 -4.20 -14.67
CA ILE A 407 -1.26 -5.28 -15.32
C ILE A 407 -2.25 -6.08 -16.12
N THR A 408 -1.99 -6.22 -17.42
CA THR A 408 -2.84 -6.99 -18.33
C THR A 408 -2.02 -8.08 -18.96
N THR A 409 -2.54 -9.29 -18.94
CA THR A 409 -2.00 -10.42 -19.68
C THR A 409 -3.01 -10.92 -20.70
N TRP A 410 -2.54 -11.52 -21.79
CA TRP A 410 -3.39 -12.12 -22.82
C TRP A 410 -2.64 -13.23 -23.56
N THR A 411 -3.39 -14.07 -24.26
CA THR A 411 -2.83 -15.04 -25.18
C THR A 411 -2.78 -14.45 -26.58
N ARG A 412 -1.70 -14.72 -27.31
CA ARG A 412 -1.53 -14.34 -28.72
C ARG A 412 -1.92 -15.49 -29.63
N GLY A 413 -3.01 -15.34 -30.40
CA GLY A 413 -3.42 -16.35 -31.38
C GLY A 413 -2.36 -16.61 -32.45
N GLY A 414 -2.21 -17.85 -32.85
CA GLY A 414 -1.30 -18.28 -33.90
C GLY A 414 0.03 -18.89 -33.40
N ASN A 415 0.51 -18.50 -32.22
CA ASN A 415 1.67 -19.08 -31.56
C ASN A 415 1.39 -19.44 -30.09
N ASP A 416 0.20 -19.10 -29.59
CA ASP A 416 -0.24 -19.33 -28.21
C ASP A 416 0.72 -18.80 -27.12
N ASP A 417 1.41 -17.70 -27.43
CA ASP A 417 2.32 -17.05 -26.48
C ASP A 417 1.55 -16.26 -25.42
N LEU A 418 2.07 -16.24 -24.20
CA LEU A 418 1.54 -15.41 -23.10
C LEU A 418 2.27 -14.07 -23.05
N TRP A 419 1.52 -13.01 -23.19
CA TRP A 419 2.04 -11.65 -23.21
C TRP A 419 1.48 -10.80 -22.08
N THR A 420 2.28 -9.88 -21.58
CA THR A 420 1.91 -9.00 -20.48
C THR A 420 2.34 -7.57 -20.75
N LYS A 421 1.53 -6.61 -20.32
CA LYS A 421 1.88 -5.17 -20.27
C LYS A 421 1.53 -4.56 -18.93
N ILE A 422 2.32 -3.56 -18.57
CA ILE A 422 2.07 -2.70 -17.41
C ILE A 422 1.52 -1.39 -17.93
N THR A 423 0.38 -0.96 -17.40
CA THR A 423 -0.30 0.27 -17.79
C THR A 423 -0.29 1.28 -16.66
N THR A 424 0.08 2.50 -17.00
CA THR A 424 -0.01 3.68 -16.13
C THR A 424 -1.09 4.60 -16.65
N ILE A 425 -1.96 5.08 -15.77
CA ILE A 425 -3.00 6.07 -16.11
C ILE A 425 -2.72 7.35 -15.34
N ASN A 426 -2.73 8.46 -16.06
CA ASN A 426 -2.67 9.78 -15.44
C ASN A 426 -4.04 10.09 -14.81
N SER A 427 -4.11 10.22 -13.50
CA SER A 427 -5.36 10.38 -12.76
C SER A 427 -6.09 11.71 -13.06
N SER A 428 -5.41 12.71 -13.60
CA SER A 428 -6.01 14.02 -13.92
C SER A 428 -6.51 14.11 -15.37
N THR A 429 -5.81 13.44 -16.31
CA THR A 429 -6.12 13.52 -17.75
C THR A 429 -6.70 12.24 -18.31
N LEU A 430 -6.67 11.15 -17.54
CA LEU A 430 -7.01 9.78 -17.93
C LEU A 430 -6.13 9.22 -19.08
N ALA A 431 -5.05 9.89 -19.42
CA ALA A 431 -4.13 9.44 -20.46
C ALA A 431 -3.46 8.12 -20.08
N ILE A 432 -3.47 7.19 -21.02
CA ILE A 432 -2.95 5.82 -20.87
C ILE A 432 -1.52 5.77 -21.43
N SER A 433 -0.63 5.12 -20.69
CA SER A 433 0.74 4.81 -21.08
C SER A 433 1.04 3.35 -20.81
N ASN A 434 1.29 2.59 -21.87
CA ASN A 434 1.62 1.17 -21.81
C ASN A 434 3.15 0.95 -21.86
N SER A 435 3.66 -0.01 -21.10
CA SER A 435 5.02 -0.50 -21.22
C SER A 435 5.25 -1.21 -22.57
N SER A 436 6.49 -1.56 -22.88
CA SER A 436 6.77 -2.59 -23.88
C SER A 436 6.11 -3.91 -23.48
N THR A 437 5.81 -4.74 -24.49
CA THR A 437 5.26 -6.09 -24.26
C THR A 437 6.33 -6.98 -23.63
N ILE A 438 5.94 -7.75 -22.63
CA ILE A 438 6.78 -8.76 -21.98
C ILE A 438 6.25 -10.13 -22.45
N ASP A 439 7.08 -10.84 -23.20
CA ASP A 439 6.80 -12.21 -23.64
C ASP A 439 7.24 -13.19 -22.55
N LEU A 440 6.30 -13.98 -22.07
CA LEU A 440 6.52 -14.95 -20.98
C LEU A 440 7.00 -16.31 -21.48
N THR A 441 6.76 -16.65 -22.73
CA THR A 441 6.93 -18.01 -23.24
C THR A 441 8.12 -18.20 -24.15
N GLY A 442 8.69 -17.08 -24.66
CA GLY A 442 9.93 -17.08 -25.46
C GLY A 442 9.95 -18.10 -26.60
N THR A 443 9.41 -17.75 -27.73
CA THR A 443 9.47 -18.44 -29.03
C THR A 443 9.57 -19.98 -29.00
N ASN A 444 8.49 -20.64 -29.37
CA ASN A 444 8.35 -22.08 -29.66
C ASN A 444 7.78 -22.96 -28.56
N THR A 445 6.56 -22.75 -28.23
CA THR A 445 5.82 -23.83 -27.58
C THR A 445 4.54 -24.08 -28.35
N THR A 446 4.44 -25.22 -28.99
CA THR A 446 3.19 -25.80 -29.50
C THR A 446 2.29 -26.14 -28.32
N HIS A 447 1.76 -25.14 -27.66
CA HIS A 447 0.87 -25.34 -26.52
C HIS A 447 -0.48 -24.73 -26.87
N ASP A 448 -1.49 -25.57 -26.86
CA ASP A 448 -2.89 -25.15 -26.91
C ASP A 448 -3.22 -24.39 -25.63
N TYR A 449 -2.98 -23.06 -25.59
CA TYR A 449 -3.43 -22.16 -24.53
C TYR A 449 -4.86 -21.67 -24.79
N GLU A 450 -5.71 -22.51 -25.34
CA GLU A 450 -7.01 -22.07 -25.82
C GLU A 450 -7.90 -21.47 -24.73
N HIS A 451 -7.60 -21.69 -23.44
CA HIS A 451 -8.59 -21.37 -22.43
C HIS A 451 -7.98 -20.93 -21.09
N THR A 452 -7.87 -19.68 -20.84
CA THR A 452 -7.82 -19.05 -19.52
C THR A 452 -6.44 -18.73 -18.96
N VAL A 453 -6.21 -17.46 -18.98
CA VAL A 453 -5.17 -16.79 -18.20
C VAL A 453 -5.84 -16.15 -17.00
N SER A 454 -5.27 -16.21 -15.84
CA SER A 454 -5.75 -15.51 -14.65
C SER A 454 -4.61 -14.83 -13.92
N LEU A 455 -4.74 -13.51 -13.75
CA LEU A 455 -3.85 -12.71 -12.91
C LEU A 455 -4.43 -12.56 -11.51
N THR A 456 -3.57 -12.66 -10.51
CA THR A 456 -3.98 -12.39 -9.13
C THR A 456 -2.91 -11.58 -8.40
N LEU A 457 -3.33 -10.85 -7.37
CA LEU A 457 -2.41 -10.33 -6.36
C LEU A 457 -2.35 -11.33 -5.22
N GLY A 458 -1.15 -11.81 -4.94
CA GLY A 458 -0.88 -12.68 -3.81
C GLY A 458 -0.52 -11.90 -2.54
N PRO A 459 -0.12 -12.60 -1.46
CA PRO A 459 0.41 -11.99 -0.25
C PRO A 459 1.54 -11.02 -0.56
N GLY A 460 1.57 -9.88 0.15
CA GLY A 460 2.57 -8.84 -0.09
C GLY A 460 2.42 -8.09 -1.42
N ASN A 461 1.26 -8.23 -2.09
CA ASN A 461 1.01 -7.71 -3.43
C ASN A 461 1.88 -8.35 -4.53
N ALA A 462 2.36 -9.56 -4.33
CA ALA A 462 3.03 -10.32 -5.39
C ALA A 462 2.09 -10.51 -6.59
N VAL A 463 2.59 -10.26 -7.78
CA VAL A 463 1.83 -10.49 -9.02
C VAL A 463 2.01 -11.93 -9.43
N THR A 464 0.92 -12.68 -9.54
CA THR A 464 0.96 -14.09 -9.97
C THR A 464 0.08 -14.28 -11.19
N LEU A 465 0.64 -14.93 -12.19
CA LEU A 465 -0.04 -15.31 -13.42
C LEU A 465 -0.21 -16.83 -13.44
N TYR A 466 -1.42 -17.26 -13.70
CA TYR A 466 -1.80 -18.67 -13.86
C TYR A 466 -2.30 -18.92 -15.27
N TRP A 467 -2.02 -20.12 -15.79
CA TRP A 467 -2.57 -20.57 -17.06
C TRP A 467 -2.66 -22.11 -17.13
N ILE A 468 -3.43 -22.62 -18.07
CA ILE A 468 -3.59 -24.03 -18.30
C ILE A 468 -2.86 -24.41 -19.58
N GLU A 469 -2.04 -25.47 -19.53
CA GLU A 469 -1.41 -26.07 -20.70
C GLU A 469 -1.99 -27.44 -21.00
N GLN A 470 -2.16 -27.72 -22.29
CA GLN A 470 -2.66 -29.00 -22.79
C GLN A 470 -3.98 -29.44 -22.12
N ASN A 471 -4.82 -28.46 -21.75
CA ASN A 471 -6.10 -28.66 -21.06
C ASN A 471 -6.02 -29.52 -19.79
N LYS A 472 -4.84 -29.66 -19.17
CA LYS A 472 -4.61 -30.57 -18.03
C LYS A 472 -3.78 -29.99 -16.90
N TRP A 473 -2.82 -29.11 -17.20
CA TRP A 473 -1.83 -28.70 -16.23
C TRP A 473 -1.98 -27.23 -15.89
N LEU A 474 -2.18 -26.93 -14.62
CA LEU A 474 -2.16 -25.57 -14.14
C LEU A 474 -0.73 -25.16 -13.81
N TYR A 475 -0.26 -24.10 -14.45
CA TYR A 475 1.04 -23.50 -14.22
C TYR A 475 0.92 -22.13 -13.63
N ALA A 476 1.99 -21.69 -12.97
CA ALA A 476 2.11 -20.34 -12.46
C ALA A 476 3.53 -19.79 -12.58
N VAL A 477 3.61 -18.48 -12.72
CA VAL A 477 4.81 -17.67 -12.48
C VAL A 477 4.45 -16.52 -11.55
N THR A 478 5.40 -16.04 -10.76
CA THR A 478 5.16 -14.89 -9.89
C THR A 478 6.28 -13.87 -9.98
N ASP A 479 5.94 -12.61 -9.77
CA ASP A 479 6.88 -11.56 -9.40
C ASP A 479 6.54 -11.10 -7.97
N PRO A 480 7.31 -11.56 -6.97
CA PRO A 480 7.05 -11.21 -5.57
C PRO A 480 7.41 -9.76 -5.24
N ASN A 481 8.24 -9.12 -6.08
CA ASN A 481 8.83 -7.81 -5.81
C ASN A 481 8.55 -6.81 -6.93
N PHE A 482 7.37 -6.88 -7.53
CA PHE A 482 7.00 -6.00 -8.63
C PHE A 482 7.28 -4.51 -8.30
N ASN A 483 8.18 -3.90 -9.07
CA ASN A 483 8.68 -2.54 -8.83
C ASN A 483 7.81 -1.43 -9.46
N GLY A 484 6.76 -1.79 -10.19
CA GLY A 484 5.86 -0.85 -10.89
C GLY A 484 6.30 -0.48 -12.31
N THR A 485 7.45 -0.91 -12.78
CA THR A 485 7.96 -0.60 -14.13
C THR A 485 8.30 -1.82 -14.97
N THR A 486 8.75 -2.88 -14.34
CA THR A 486 9.13 -4.15 -14.99
C THR A 486 8.57 -5.30 -14.18
N LEU A 487 8.24 -6.40 -14.86
CA LEU A 487 7.89 -7.68 -14.25
C LEU A 487 9.09 -8.63 -14.36
N SER A 488 9.48 -9.19 -13.23
CA SER A 488 10.58 -10.17 -13.13
C SER A 488 9.99 -11.50 -12.70
N TRP A 489 9.53 -12.25 -13.70
CA TRP A 489 8.86 -13.52 -13.46
C TRP A 489 9.80 -14.60 -12.94
N SER A 490 9.34 -15.37 -11.96
CA SER A 490 10.00 -16.60 -11.51
C SER A 490 10.04 -17.67 -12.60
N SER A 491 10.77 -18.74 -12.35
CA SER A 491 10.64 -19.93 -13.17
C SER A 491 9.22 -20.48 -13.13
N LYS A 492 8.75 -21.03 -14.23
CA LYS A 492 7.45 -21.70 -14.38
C LYS A 492 7.34 -22.87 -13.39
N VAL A 493 6.25 -22.92 -12.65
CA VAL A 493 5.94 -23.98 -11.67
C VAL A 493 4.65 -24.66 -12.05
N ASN A 494 4.64 -25.99 -12.07
CA ASN A 494 3.43 -26.77 -12.16
C ASN A 494 2.74 -26.77 -10.78
N VAL A 495 1.59 -26.14 -10.69
CA VAL A 495 0.86 -25.91 -9.43
C VAL A 495 0.00 -27.09 -9.05
N ALA A 496 -0.66 -27.69 -10.03
CA ALA A 496 -1.52 -28.85 -9.82
C ALA A 496 -1.67 -29.63 -11.14
N ALA A 497 -1.76 -30.96 -11.05
CA ALA A 497 -2.45 -31.71 -12.05
C ALA A 497 -3.93 -31.31 -11.94
N ALA A 498 -4.39 -30.44 -12.81
CA ALA A 498 -5.81 -30.27 -12.99
C ALA A 498 -6.37 -31.68 -13.26
N TYR A 499 -7.42 -32.05 -12.61
CA TYR A 499 -8.10 -33.36 -12.71
C TYR A 499 -7.68 -34.19 -13.93
N ASN A 500 -7.82 -35.51 -13.87
CA ASN A 500 -7.57 -36.42 -15.02
C ASN A 500 -8.39 -36.08 -16.28
N ASP A 501 -9.12 -34.98 -16.29
CA ASP A 501 -10.04 -34.53 -17.32
C ASP A 501 -9.67 -33.16 -17.86
N TYR A 502 -10.08 -32.85 -19.08
CA TYR A 502 -9.98 -31.57 -19.76
C TYR A 502 -10.60 -30.45 -18.92
N VAL A 503 -9.88 -29.34 -18.78
CA VAL A 503 -10.39 -28.10 -18.20
C VAL A 503 -10.65 -27.12 -19.35
N GLU A 504 -11.87 -26.69 -19.51
CA GLU A 504 -12.27 -25.78 -20.61
C GLU A 504 -12.30 -24.31 -20.20
N SER A 505 -12.49 -24.02 -18.92
CA SER A 505 -12.42 -22.65 -18.38
C SER A 505 -11.99 -22.67 -16.92
N CYS A 506 -11.24 -21.67 -16.49
CA CYS A 506 -10.94 -21.53 -15.08
C CYS A 506 -10.86 -20.06 -14.65
N LEU A 507 -11.19 -19.84 -13.40
CA LEU A 507 -10.90 -18.60 -12.68
C LEU A 507 -10.10 -18.96 -11.45
N ILE A 508 -9.09 -18.17 -11.16
CA ILE A 508 -8.32 -18.32 -9.94
C ILE A 508 -8.67 -17.15 -9.03
N PHE A 509 -9.08 -17.48 -7.82
CA PHE A 509 -9.37 -16.48 -6.79
C PHE A 509 -8.32 -16.56 -5.70
N TYR A 510 -7.67 -15.44 -5.45
CA TYR A 510 -6.92 -15.22 -4.23
C TYR A 510 -7.71 -14.29 -3.33
N ASN A 511 -7.89 -14.70 -2.08
CA ASN A 511 -8.52 -13.86 -1.09
C ASN A 511 -7.50 -13.44 -0.03
N PRO A 512 -7.15 -12.15 0.07
CA PRO A 512 -6.24 -11.65 1.09
C PRO A 512 -6.80 -11.78 2.51
N ASP A 513 -8.12 -11.85 2.66
CA ASP A 513 -8.80 -11.94 3.95
C ASP A 513 -8.99 -13.40 4.41
N ASP A 514 -8.75 -14.39 3.53
CA ASP A 514 -8.74 -15.80 3.92
C ASP A 514 -7.56 -16.08 4.87
N PRO A 515 -7.81 -16.52 6.12
CA PRO A 515 -6.74 -16.78 7.08
C PRO A 515 -5.73 -17.83 6.62
N LEU A 516 -6.11 -18.72 5.69
CA LEU A 516 -5.22 -19.70 5.08
C LEU A 516 -4.60 -19.23 3.76
N LYS A 517 -4.92 -18.01 3.31
CA LYS A 517 -4.39 -17.41 2.07
C LYS A 517 -4.49 -18.36 0.85
N ARG A 518 -5.63 -19.01 0.72
CA ARG A 518 -5.87 -20.00 -0.33
C ARG A 518 -6.07 -19.33 -1.67
N ASN A 519 -5.50 -19.96 -2.70
CA ASN A 519 -5.97 -19.80 -4.06
C ASN A 519 -7.04 -20.85 -4.33
N ILE A 520 -8.10 -20.48 -5.00
CA ILE A 520 -9.17 -21.40 -5.36
C ILE A 520 -9.28 -21.42 -6.88
N PHE A 521 -9.01 -22.56 -7.44
CA PHE A 521 -9.37 -22.86 -8.80
C PHE A 521 -10.87 -23.13 -8.88
N PHE A 522 -11.53 -22.45 -9.79
CA PHE A 522 -12.92 -22.69 -10.12
C PHE A 522 -13.07 -22.77 -11.62
N GLY A 523 -13.53 -23.87 -12.13
CA GLY A 523 -13.56 -24.12 -13.55
C GLY A 523 -14.56 -25.19 -13.94
N GLU A 524 -14.49 -25.57 -15.20
CA GLU A 524 -15.30 -26.60 -15.81
C GLU A 524 -14.41 -27.71 -16.34
N THR A 525 -14.76 -28.96 -16.05
CA THR A 525 -14.06 -30.15 -16.55
C THR A 525 -14.86 -30.85 -17.65
N TYR A 526 -14.21 -31.75 -18.36
CA TYR A 526 -14.84 -32.62 -19.35
C TYR A 526 -16.08 -33.31 -18.77
N GLY A 527 -17.20 -33.20 -19.47
CA GLY A 527 -18.51 -33.60 -18.97
C GLY A 527 -19.30 -32.45 -18.33
N ASN A 528 -18.81 -31.23 -18.46
CA ASN A 528 -19.51 -30.01 -18.12
C ASN A 528 -19.95 -29.96 -16.64
N LYS A 529 -19.02 -30.27 -15.71
CA LYS A 529 -19.28 -30.17 -14.27
C LYS A 529 -18.52 -29.00 -13.65
N PRO A 530 -19.18 -28.14 -12.86
CA PRO A 530 -18.49 -27.08 -12.15
C PRO A 530 -17.59 -27.70 -11.08
N THR A 531 -16.31 -27.39 -11.19
CA THR A 531 -15.24 -27.98 -10.40
C THR A 531 -14.53 -26.91 -9.59
N TRP A 532 -14.15 -27.25 -8.38
CA TRP A 532 -13.36 -26.38 -7.53
C TRP A 532 -12.19 -27.14 -6.92
N MET A 533 -11.10 -26.43 -6.64
CA MET A 533 -9.92 -27.00 -6.00
C MET A 533 -9.17 -25.91 -5.23
N PRO A 534 -9.04 -26.02 -3.91
CA PRO A 534 -8.16 -25.14 -3.16
C PRO A 534 -6.72 -25.60 -3.35
N PHE A 535 -5.82 -24.66 -3.50
CA PHE A 535 -4.39 -24.96 -3.58
C PHE A 535 -3.57 -23.79 -3.01
N ASN A 536 -2.39 -24.11 -2.49
CA ASN A 536 -1.44 -23.11 -2.06
C ASN A 536 -0.25 -23.15 -3.02
N THR A 537 -0.17 -22.20 -3.94
CA THR A 537 1.00 -22.01 -4.78
C THR A 537 2.12 -21.31 -4.08
N GLN A 538 1.82 -20.75 -2.93
CA GLN A 538 2.72 -19.85 -2.24
C GLN A 538 2.88 -20.36 -0.82
N SER A 539 4.12 -20.63 -0.42
CA SER A 539 4.43 -20.66 0.99
C SER A 539 4.50 -19.19 1.45
N LEU A 540 3.78 -18.90 2.51
CA LEU A 540 3.98 -17.66 3.24
C LEU A 540 5.24 -17.85 4.10
N ASP A 541 6.39 -17.63 3.50
CA ASP A 541 7.62 -17.67 4.23
C ASP A 541 7.90 -16.26 4.77
N THR A 542 8.12 -16.18 6.06
CA THR A 542 8.65 -14.94 6.62
C THR A 542 10.06 -14.72 6.09
N ASN A 543 10.41 -13.47 5.79
CA ASN A 543 11.79 -13.12 5.52
C ASN A 543 12.64 -13.11 6.82
N LEU A 544 12.00 -13.16 7.99
CA LEU A 544 12.71 -13.36 9.27
C LEU A 544 13.21 -14.81 9.33
N THR A 545 14.45 -15.03 8.90
CA THR A 545 15.07 -16.37 8.88
C THR A 545 15.56 -16.82 10.25
N ASP A 546 15.89 -15.87 11.13
CA ASP A 546 16.37 -16.10 12.49
C ASP A 546 15.94 -14.90 13.35
N GLY A 547 15.39 -15.16 14.54
CA GLY A 547 15.01 -14.14 15.51
C GLY A 547 16.17 -13.21 15.92
N ASN A 548 17.42 -13.65 15.79
CA ASN A 548 18.59 -12.82 16.06
C ASN A 548 18.83 -11.71 15.03
N HIS A 549 18.22 -11.78 13.86
CA HIS A 549 18.31 -10.72 12.84
C HIS A 549 17.36 -9.55 13.12
N TYR A 550 16.37 -9.73 13.99
CA TYR A 550 15.50 -8.63 14.39
C TYR A 550 16.29 -7.51 15.05
N LEU A 551 16.13 -6.27 14.58
CA LEU A 551 16.79 -5.08 15.11
C LEU A 551 15.90 -4.20 15.97
N GLY A 552 14.66 -3.99 15.53
CA GLY A 552 13.77 -3.03 16.14
C GLY A 552 12.67 -2.55 15.22
N PHE A 553 12.32 -1.28 15.31
CA PHE A 553 11.23 -0.66 14.55
C PHE A 553 11.75 0.52 13.74
N ALA A 554 11.28 0.69 12.51
CA ALA A 554 11.53 1.89 11.73
C ALA A 554 10.90 3.11 12.42
N ASP A 555 11.61 4.25 12.48
CA ASP A 555 11.11 5.47 13.12
C ASP A 555 10.11 6.22 12.24
N GLN A 556 10.18 6.05 10.92
CA GLN A 556 9.29 6.58 9.90
C GLN A 556 9.26 5.64 8.68
N ALA A 557 8.53 6.00 7.63
CA ALA A 557 8.54 5.26 6.37
C ALA A 557 9.78 5.61 5.54
N TYR A 558 10.32 4.59 4.85
CA TYR A 558 11.48 4.71 3.95
C TYR A 558 11.17 4.01 2.63
N THR A 559 11.74 4.53 1.55
CA THR A 559 11.75 3.86 0.24
C THR A 559 13.06 3.12 0.03
N ASP A 560 13.06 2.17 -0.90
CA ASP A 560 14.24 1.40 -1.30
C ASP A 560 15.48 2.28 -1.54
N GLY A 561 16.63 1.87 -1.00
CA GLY A 561 17.91 2.57 -1.10
C GLY A 561 18.08 3.80 -0.18
N GLN A 562 17.07 4.21 0.59
CA GLN A 562 17.22 5.27 1.58
C GLN A 562 17.94 4.80 2.84
N THR A 563 18.65 5.72 3.51
CA THR A 563 19.18 5.45 4.85
C THR A 563 18.02 5.45 5.84
N ALA A 564 17.70 4.27 6.39
CA ALA A 564 16.66 4.09 7.37
C ALA A 564 17.22 4.17 8.80
N THR A 565 16.51 4.88 9.68
CA THR A 565 16.79 4.95 11.12
C THR A 565 15.90 3.96 11.85
N ILE A 566 16.50 3.01 12.55
CA ILE A 566 15.82 1.93 13.27
C ILE A 566 15.93 2.17 14.76
N LYS A 567 14.79 2.27 15.43
CA LYS A 567 14.69 2.32 16.90
C LYS A 567 15.03 0.93 17.46
N THR A 568 16.07 0.85 18.28
CA THR A 568 16.54 -0.40 18.88
C THR A 568 16.29 -0.45 20.39
N VAL A 569 16.93 -1.37 21.09
CA VAL A 569 16.79 -1.62 22.55
C VAL A 569 16.83 -0.34 23.38
N GLY A 570 15.89 -0.17 24.29
CA GLY A 570 15.74 1.01 25.14
C GLY A 570 14.88 2.13 24.54
N ASN A 571 14.60 2.07 23.26
CA ASN A 571 13.66 2.97 22.57
C ASN A 571 12.20 2.54 22.72
N THR A 572 11.28 3.36 22.22
CA THR A 572 9.84 3.08 22.25
C THR A 572 9.27 3.12 20.85
N ALA A 573 8.56 2.08 20.42
CA ALA A 573 7.63 2.15 19.31
C ALA A 573 6.32 2.78 19.81
N THR A 574 5.77 3.77 19.10
CA THR A 574 4.73 4.66 19.65
C THR A 574 3.41 4.68 18.91
N THR A 575 3.32 4.04 17.72
CA THR A 575 2.10 4.03 16.89
C THR A 575 1.45 2.65 16.78
N LEU A 576 1.84 1.72 17.63
CA LEU A 576 1.19 0.41 17.73
C LEU A 576 -0.22 0.56 18.32
N SER A 577 -1.05 -0.45 18.17
CA SER A 577 -2.42 -0.45 18.71
C SER A 577 -2.75 -1.79 19.37
N GLY A 578 -3.75 -1.79 20.27
CA GLY A 578 -4.27 -3.01 20.89
C GLY A 578 -3.32 -3.66 21.89
N LEU A 579 -2.30 -2.95 22.38
CA LEU A 579 -1.37 -3.50 23.34
C LEU A 579 -1.96 -3.50 24.76
N THR A 580 -1.59 -4.51 25.56
CA THR A 580 -1.91 -4.58 27.00
C THR A 580 -0.67 -4.22 27.81
N ALA A 581 -0.73 -3.13 28.57
CA ALA A 581 0.40 -2.68 29.39
C ALA A 581 0.86 -3.78 30.35
N GLY A 582 2.20 -3.93 30.51
CA GLY A 582 2.81 -4.97 31.31
C GLY A 582 2.97 -6.33 30.61
N THR A 583 2.49 -6.47 29.38
CA THR A 583 2.57 -7.71 28.59
C THR A 583 3.77 -7.69 27.67
N LYS A 584 4.47 -8.82 27.55
CA LYS A 584 5.53 -9.04 26.56
C LYS A 584 4.92 -9.30 25.18
N TYR A 585 5.56 -8.76 24.16
CA TYR A 585 5.20 -8.95 22.76
C TYR A 585 6.38 -9.48 21.97
N TYR A 586 6.10 -10.38 21.06
CA TYR A 586 7.06 -11.05 20.19
C TYR A 586 6.80 -10.67 18.74
N VAL A 587 7.87 -10.58 17.96
CA VAL A 587 7.79 -10.38 16.51
C VAL A 587 7.08 -11.58 15.90
N GLN A 588 6.08 -11.33 15.10
CA GLN A 588 5.37 -12.36 14.34
C GLN A 588 6.00 -12.51 12.95
N THR A 589 5.73 -13.62 12.32
CA THR A 589 6.23 -13.94 10.97
C THR A 589 5.81 -12.93 9.89
N ASP A 590 4.73 -12.20 10.12
CA ASP A 590 4.21 -11.16 9.23
C ASP A 590 4.74 -9.74 9.57
N GLY A 591 5.70 -9.64 10.48
CA GLY A 591 6.27 -8.37 10.93
C GLY A 591 5.40 -7.58 11.91
N THR A 592 4.27 -8.11 12.34
CA THR A 592 3.48 -7.55 13.44
C THR A 592 4.04 -7.99 14.80
N VAL A 593 3.46 -7.49 15.88
CA VAL A 593 3.79 -7.95 17.24
C VAL A 593 2.60 -8.65 17.88
N GLY A 594 2.85 -9.79 18.50
CA GLY A 594 1.83 -10.61 19.17
C GLY A 594 2.29 -11.12 20.52
N THR A 595 1.36 -11.64 21.32
CA THR A 595 1.64 -12.20 22.65
C THR A 595 2.15 -13.64 22.60
N SER A 596 1.96 -14.33 21.48
CA SER A 596 2.43 -15.69 21.24
C SER A 596 3.82 -15.66 20.61
N VAL A 597 4.66 -16.63 20.97
CA VAL A 597 5.95 -16.84 20.32
C VAL A 597 5.69 -17.51 18.97
N ALA A 598 6.10 -16.88 17.86
CA ALA A 598 6.10 -17.49 16.54
C ALA A 598 7.41 -18.28 16.31
N SER A 599 7.58 -18.90 15.14
CA SER A 599 8.83 -19.54 14.74
C SER A 599 9.13 -19.24 13.27
N PRO A 600 10.22 -18.53 12.96
CA PRO A 600 11.14 -17.85 13.89
C PRO A 600 10.49 -16.66 14.59
N SER A 601 11.01 -16.26 15.74
CA SER A 601 10.53 -15.14 16.53
C SER A 601 11.64 -14.50 17.34
N SER A 602 11.40 -13.29 17.82
CA SER A 602 12.24 -12.58 18.78
C SER A 602 11.38 -11.78 19.73
N LEU A 603 11.88 -11.52 20.94
CA LEU A 603 11.21 -10.61 21.86
C LEU A 603 11.24 -9.19 21.26
N ALA A 604 10.09 -8.64 20.92
CA ALA A 604 9.97 -7.27 20.44
C ALA A 604 10.07 -6.27 21.60
N GLY A 605 9.41 -6.57 22.72
CA GLY A 605 9.46 -5.67 23.87
C GLY A 605 8.37 -5.90 24.91
N LEU A 606 8.24 -4.91 25.79
CA LEU A 606 7.23 -4.84 26.84
C LEU A 606 6.28 -3.69 26.57
N ALA A 607 5.00 -3.95 26.48
CA ALA A 607 4.00 -2.89 26.35
C ALA A 607 3.96 -2.02 27.62
N ILE A 608 4.07 -0.71 27.46
CA ILE A 608 4.00 0.28 28.55
C ILE A 608 2.72 1.12 28.47
N ALA A 609 2.02 1.06 27.35
CA ALA A 609 0.69 1.66 27.13
C ALA A 609 -0.01 0.91 25.97
N PRO A 610 -1.32 1.13 25.74
CA PRO A 610 -2.05 0.49 24.64
C PRO A 610 -1.47 0.76 23.23
N THR A 611 -0.65 1.81 23.10
CA THR A 611 -0.03 2.22 21.84
C THR A 611 1.50 2.25 21.89
N LYS A 612 2.12 1.88 23.03
CA LYS A 612 3.56 2.04 23.25
C LYS A 612 4.22 0.76 23.71
N LEU A 613 5.27 0.37 22.98
CA LEU A 613 6.11 -0.80 23.30
C LEU A 613 7.54 -0.32 23.61
N LEU A 614 8.04 -0.62 24.80
CA LEU A 614 9.46 -0.45 25.14
C LEU A 614 10.25 -1.60 24.52
N ILE A 615 11.12 -1.30 23.57
CA ILE A 615 11.92 -2.28 22.85
C ILE A 615 12.93 -2.93 23.81
N ARG A 616 12.96 -4.23 23.84
CA ARG A 616 13.86 -5.04 24.67
C ARG A 616 14.89 -5.75 23.81
N GLU A 617 15.95 -6.20 24.48
CA GLU A 617 16.99 -6.99 23.83
C GLU A 617 16.38 -8.21 23.14
N PRO A 618 16.69 -8.45 21.86
CA PRO A 618 16.25 -9.64 21.16
C PRO A 618 16.69 -10.87 21.95
N LYS A 619 15.75 -11.72 22.27
CA LYS A 619 16.02 -13.04 22.84
C LYS A 619 15.27 -14.05 22.01
N SER A 620 16.00 -14.97 21.44
CA SER A 620 15.41 -16.21 20.95
C SER A 620 15.00 -17.02 22.18
N ASP A 621 13.81 -16.76 22.70
CA ASP A 621 13.21 -17.62 23.71
C ASP A 621 12.68 -18.88 22.99
N VAL A 622 13.57 -19.86 22.79
CA VAL A 622 13.22 -21.27 22.55
C VAL A 622 13.97 -22.10 23.56
#